data_2f253207a2e55763822f9953cf0bc1ec
#
_entry.id   2f253207a2e55763822f9953cf0bc1ec
#
_cell.length_a   1.000
_cell.length_b   1.000
_cell.length_c   1.000
_cell.angle_alpha   90.00
_cell.angle_beta   90.00
_cell.angle_gamma   90.00
#
_symmetry.space_group_name_H-M   'P 1'
#
loop_
_entity.id
_entity.type
_entity.pdbx_description
1 polymer ?
#
loop_
_entity_poly.entity_id
_entity_poly.type
_entity_poly.pdbx_seq_one_letter_code
_entity_poly.pdbx_strand_id
1 'polypeptide(L)'
;MKLTPFVDALPIPRVLKPVEICKDCTYYEVRMKDFFHQFHSELKPTKVWGYEGQVPGPVIEREKGIPIKIQWINEISDEKHILPVDHTLHASHEGMPEVRTVVHLHGAEVEPDSDGHPDAWYTKNFEICGSRYAQKIYTYPNNQRAATLWYHDHAVGITRLNVYAGLAGFYIIRDFLEKRLNLPDGPYDIPILIQDKSFNEDGSLFYPQNLDPH
;
A
#
# COMPACT_ATOMS: atom_id res chain seq x y z
N MET A 1 -2.43 -19.75 -18.74
CA MET A 1 -3.19 -20.62 -17.81
C MET A 1 -4.64 -20.13 -17.74
N LYS A 2 -5.64 -21.01 -17.69
CA LYS A 2 -7.05 -20.61 -17.53
C LYS A 2 -7.49 -21.06 -16.14
N LEU A 3 -7.83 -20.11 -15.26
CA LEU A 3 -8.31 -20.38 -13.91
C LEU A 3 -9.82 -20.48 -13.88
N THR A 4 -10.35 -21.27 -12.96
CA THR A 4 -11.80 -21.41 -12.75
C THR A 4 -12.31 -20.21 -11.93
N PRO A 5 -13.19 -19.37 -12.49
CA PRO A 5 -13.66 -18.18 -11.76
C PRO A 5 -14.60 -18.57 -10.59
N PHE A 6 -14.61 -17.71 -9.55
CA PHE A 6 -15.55 -17.77 -8.41
C PHE A 6 -15.47 -19.03 -7.54
N VAL A 7 -14.32 -19.68 -7.47
CA VAL A 7 -14.10 -20.86 -6.61
C VAL A 7 -13.56 -20.48 -5.21
N ASP A 8 -12.92 -19.34 -5.07
CA ASP A 8 -12.36 -18.86 -3.81
C ASP A 8 -13.26 -17.80 -3.17
N ALA A 9 -13.26 -17.76 -1.85
CA ALA A 9 -13.96 -16.73 -1.11
C ALA A 9 -13.25 -15.37 -1.25
N LEU A 10 -14.02 -14.28 -1.28
CA LEU A 10 -13.47 -12.92 -1.27
C LEU A 10 -12.72 -12.68 0.05
N PRO A 11 -11.40 -12.37 0.02
CA PRO A 11 -10.69 -12.03 1.22
C PRO A 11 -11.12 -10.64 1.71
N ILE A 12 -11.53 -10.54 2.99
CA ILE A 12 -11.91 -9.28 3.62
C ILE A 12 -10.69 -8.75 4.38
N PRO A 13 -10.15 -7.57 4.02
CA PRO A 13 -9.03 -7.00 4.74
C PRO A 13 -9.38 -6.71 6.20
N ARG A 14 -8.49 -7.06 7.12
CA ARG A 14 -8.69 -6.74 8.54
C ARG A 14 -8.55 -5.25 8.80
N VAL A 15 -9.27 -4.73 9.78
CA VAL A 15 -9.06 -3.36 10.29
C VAL A 15 -7.80 -3.34 11.16
N LEU A 16 -6.90 -2.40 10.87
CA LEU A 16 -5.64 -2.22 11.60
C LEU A 16 -5.91 -1.69 13.01
N LYS A 17 -5.29 -2.31 13.99
CA LYS A 17 -5.32 -1.80 15.37
C LYS A 17 -4.15 -0.87 15.62
N PRO A 18 -4.35 0.25 16.34
CA PRO A 18 -3.25 1.13 16.73
C PRO A 18 -2.28 0.42 17.69
N VAL A 19 -1.03 0.84 17.65
CA VAL A 19 0.00 0.40 18.61
C VAL A 19 -0.20 1.10 19.96
N GLU A 20 -0.59 2.39 19.90
CA GLU A 20 -0.82 3.20 21.09
C GLU A 20 -2.01 4.14 20.89
N ILE A 21 -2.80 4.32 21.94
CA ILE A 21 -3.90 5.30 22.01
C ILE A 21 -3.59 6.23 23.18
N CYS A 22 -3.23 7.48 22.89
CA CYS A 22 -3.05 8.53 23.86
C CYS A 22 -4.27 9.43 23.91
N LYS A 23 -4.29 10.37 24.89
CA LYS A 23 -5.39 11.33 25.04
C LYS A 23 -5.62 12.15 23.76
N ASP A 24 -4.55 12.55 23.07
CA ASP A 24 -4.61 13.49 21.95
C ASP A 24 -4.04 12.89 20.63
N CYS A 25 -3.69 11.60 20.61
CA CYS A 25 -3.21 10.96 19.40
C CYS A 25 -3.47 9.45 19.39
N THR A 26 -3.56 8.91 18.19
CA THR A 26 -3.54 7.47 17.95
C THR A 26 -2.32 7.17 17.07
N TYR A 27 -1.48 6.23 17.50
CA TYR A 27 -0.25 5.90 16.80
C TYR A 27 -0.32 4.51 16.17
N TYR A 28 0.12 4.45 14.93
CA TYR A 28 0.22 3.22 14.14
C TYR A 28 1.65 2.98 13.67
N GLU A 29 2.04 1.72 13.63
CA GLU A 29 3.17 1.24 12.86
C GLU A 29 2.66 0.29 11.78
N VAL A 30 3.11 0.50 10.56
CA VAL A 30 2.72 -0.34 9.41
C VAL A 30 3.97 -0.80 8.68
N ARG A 31 4.16 -2.10 8.63
CA ARG A 31 5.34 -2.73 8.05
C ARG A 31 5.07 -3.22 6.64
N MET A 32 5.89 -2.82 5.71
CA MET A 32 5.94 -3.39 4.36
C MET A 32 6.87 -4.60 4.38
N LYS A 33 6.36 -5.73 3.93
CA LYS A 33 7.06 -7.02 3.97
C LYS A 33 6.91 -7.78 2.66
N ASP A 34 7.89 -8.63 2.38
CA ASP A 34 7.77 -9.68 1.38
C ASP A 34 7.23 -10.96 2.03
N PHE A 35 6.32 -11.64 1.34
CA PHE A 35 5.72 -12.89 1.79
C PHE A 35 5.08 -13.63 0.60
N PHE A 36 4.56 -14.84 0.85
CA PHE A 36 3.79 -15.57 -0.14
C PHE A 36 2.29 -15.42 0.10
N HIS A 37 1.55 -15.07 -0.96
CA HIS A 37 0.10 -14.88 -0.96
C HIS A 37 -0.59 -15.85 -1.93
N GLN A 38 -1.73 -16.41 -1.53
CA GLN A 38 -2.55 -17.28 -2.37
C GLN A 38 -3.62 -16.44 -3.07
N PHE A 39 -3.40 -16.10 -4.35
CA PHE A 39 -4.39 -15.35 -5.13
C PHE A 39 -5.54 -16.21 -5.63
N HIS A 40 -5.29 -17.49 -5.89
CA HIS A 40 -6.29 -18.43 -6.39
C HIS A 40 -5.91 -19.84 -5.97
N SER A 41 -6.90 -20.69 -5.63
CA SER A 41 -6.65 -22.06 -5.17
C SER A 41 -5.93 -22.96 -6.19
N GLU A 42 -6.09 -22.67 -7.49
CA GLU A 42 -5.42 -23.40 -8.58
C GLU A 42 -4.02 -22.85 -8.91
N LEU A 43 -3.57 -21.75 -8.27
CA LEU A 43 -2.21 -21.22 -8.42
C LEU A 43 -1.31 -21.71 -7.28
N LYS A 44 -0.01 -21.72 -7.52
CA LYS A 44 0.97 -21.78 -6.42
C LYS A 44 0.96 -20.45 -5.66
N PRO A 45 1.36 -20.45 -4.37
CA PRO A 45 1.54 -19.20 -3.63
C PRO A 45 2.51 -18.27 -4.36
N THR A 46 2.10 -17.03 -4.52
CA THR A 46 2.83 -15.99 -5.24
C THR A 46 3.63 -15.13 -4.27
N LYS A 47 4.93 -14.91 -4.55
CA LYS A 47 5.72 -13.94 -3.81
C LYS A 47 5.21 -12.53 -4.11
N VAL A 48 4.92 -11.76 -3.06
CA VAL A 48 4.37 -10.39 -3.13
C VAL A 48 5.03 -9.50 -2.10
N TRP A 49 4.84 -8.19 -2.25
CA TRP A 49 5.05 -7.21 -1.18
C TRP A 49 3.70 -6.73 -0.67
N GLY A 50 3.59 -6.46 0.61
CA GLY A 50 2.34 -5.97 1.16
C GLY A 50 2.49 -5.38 2.55
N TYR A 51 1.46 -4.72 3.00
CA TYR A 51 1.41 -4.12 4.32
C TYR A 51 0.92 -5.13 5.36
N GLU A 52 1.66 -5.26 6.46
CA GLU A 52 1.33 -6.17 7.57
C GLU A 52 1.09 -7.63 7.15
N GLY A 53 1.81 -8.08 6.10
CA GLY A 53 1.76 -9.46 5.61
C GLY A 53 0.44 -9.84 4.94
N GLN A 54 -0.27 -8.91 4.36
CA GLN A 54 -1.49 -9.16 3.59
C GLN A 54 -1.61 -8.30 2.33
N VAL A 55 -2.37 -8.78 1.36
CA VAL A 55 -2.75 -8.09 0.12
C VAL A 55 -4.25 -8.28 -0.09
N PRO A 56 -5.04 -7.18 -0.25
CA PRO A 56 -4.66 -5.78 0.02
C PRO A 56 -4.22 -5.57 1.47
N GLY A 57 -3.49 -4.48 1.72
CA GLY A 57 -3.09 -4.08 3.07
C GLY A 57 -4.29 -3.89 4.01
N PRO A 58 -4.07 -3.83 5.35
CA PRO A 58 -5.15 -3.67 6.31
C PRO A 58 -5.90 -2.35 6.11
N VAL A 59 -7.18 -2.35 6.45
CA VAL A 59 -8.01 -1.14 6.46
C VAL A 59 -7.61 -0.26 7.64
N ILE A 60 -7.30 1.00 7.39
CA ILE A 60 -7.18 2.01 8.43
C ILE A 60 -8.50 2.79 8.44
N GLU A 61 -9.25 2.72 9.53
CA GLU A 61 -10.54 3.39 9.66
C GLU A 61 -10.49 4.43 10.78
N ARG A 62 -10.89 5.66 10.47
CA ARG A 62 -10.80 6.79 11.40
C ARG A 62 -12.02 7.69 11.34
N GLU A 63 -12.30 8.32 12.46
CA GLU A 63 -13.31 9.39 12.56
C GLU A 63 -12.72 10.71 12.09
N LYS A 64 -13.52 11.49 11.37
CA LYS A 64 -13.19 12.87 10.99
C LYS A 64 -12.77 13.71 12.19
N GLY A 65 -11.71 14.48 12.02
CA GLY A 65 -11.18 15.39 13.05
C GLY A 65 -10.39 14.71 14.17
N ILE A 66 -10.23 13.38 14.12
CA ILE A 66 -9.36 12.67 15.07
C ILE A 66 -8.03 12.36 14.38
N PRO A 67 -6.97 13.12 14.68
CA PRO A 67 -5.69 12.94 14.02
C PRO A 67 -5.03 11.61 14.40
N ILE A 68 -4.20 11.10 13.50
CA ILE A 68 -3.31 9.98 13.77
C ILE A 68 -1.87 10.33 13.47
N LYS A 69 -0.97 9.60 14.13
CA LYS A 69 0.43 9.48 13.76
C LYS A 69 0.67 8.08 13.22
N ILE A 70 1.41 7.98 12.15
CA ILE A 70 1.69 6.69 11.51
C ILE A 70 3.14 6.63 11.06
N GLN A 71 3.81 5.53 11.39
CA GLN A 71 5.13 5.20 10.87
C GLN A 71 5.01 4.09 9.85
N TRP A 72 5.46 4.36 8.64
CA TRP A 72 5.57 3.38 7.57
C TRP A 72 6.99 2.81 7.57
N ILE A 73 7.13 1.49 7.73
CA ILE A 73 8.40 0.84 7.97
C ILE A 73 8.70 -0.13 6.82
N ASN A 74 9.78 0.09 6.09
CA ASN A 74 10.23 -0.84 5.07
C ASN A 74 11.03 -1.98 5.73
N GLU A 75 10.42 -3.16 5.82
CA GLU A 75 11.03 -4.41 6.28
C GLU A 75 11.15 -5.45 5.16
N ILE A 76 11.02 -5.04 3.89
CA ILE A 76 11.19 -5.94 2.74
C ILE A 76 12.61 -6.51 2.79
N SER A 77 12.72 -7.83 2.69
CA SER A 77 14.00 -8.53 2.81
C SER A 77 14.68 -8.77 1.46
N ASP A 78 13.98 -8.54 0.36
CA ASP A 78 14.54 -8.69 -0.97
C ASP A 78 15.67 -7.69 -1.22
N GLU A 79 16.73 -8.12 -1.91
CA GLU A 79 17.83 -7.25 -2.32
C GLU A 79 17.51 -6.48 -3.62
N LYS A 80 16.64 -7.07 -4.45
CA LYS A 80 16.18 -6.50 -5.72
C LYS A 80 14.66 -6.55 -5.80
N HIS A 81 14.11 -5.75 -6.69
CA HIS A 81 12.67 -5.76 -6.94
C HIS A 81 12.24 -7.12 -7.50
N ILE A 82 11.08 -7.65 -7.00
CA ILE A 82 10.51 -8.94 -7.47
C ILE A 82 9.99 -8.89 -8.90
N LEU A 83 9.82 -7.68 -9.45
CA LEU A 83 9.41 -7.43 -10.83
C LEU A 83 10.54 -6.72 -11.59
N PRO A 84 10.55 -6.80 -12.91
CA PRO A 84 11.60 -6.17 -13.72
C PRO A 84 11.52 -4.64 -13.63
N VAL A 85 12.62 -4.02 -13.20
CA VAL A 85 12.75 -2.56 -13.15
C VAL A 85 13.23 -2.06 -14.51
N ASP A 86 12.55 -1.06 -15.05
CA ASP A 86 13.00 -0.36 -16.25
C ASP A 86 13.98 0.76 -15.88
N HIS A 87 15.25 0.52 -16.11
CA HIS A 87 16.34 1.45 -15.79
C HIS A 87 16.45 2.65 -16.74
N THR A 88 15.63 2.70 -17.78
CA THR A 88 15.55 3.87 -18.69
C THR A 88 14.68 4.98 -18.15
N LEU A 89 13.80 4.67 -17.17
CA LEU A 89 12.91 5.63 -16.57
C LEU A 89 13.64 6.57 -15.59
N HIS A 90 13.13 7.79 -15.49
CA HIS A 90 13.61 8.76 -14.51
C HIS A 90 13.63 8.17 -13.09
N ALA A 91 14.73 8.42 -12.39
CA ALA A 91 14.98 7.93 -11.02
C ALA A 91 14.96 6.39 -10.86
N SER A 92 15.11 5.62 -11.94
CA SER A 92 15.25 4.17 -11.91
C SER A 92 16.54 3.67 -12.59
N HIS A 93 17.47 4.58 -12.89
CA HIS A 93 18.76 4.24 -13.51
C HIS A 93 19.57 3.25 -12.67
N GLU A 94 20.53 2.60 -13.29
CA GLU A 94 21.44 1.67 -12.60
C GLU A 94 22.10 2.34 -11.38
N GLY A 95 22.17 1.61 -10.27
CA GLY A 95 22.68 2.10 -8.99
C GLY A 95 21.64 2.72 -8.06
N MET A 96 20.40 2.96 -8.55
CA MET A 96 19.30 3.32 -7.64
C MET A 96 18.83 2.09 -6.85
N PRO A 97 18.51 2.24 -5.55
CA PRO A 97 17.95 1.14 -4.78
C PRO A 97 16.61 0.68 -5.38
N GLU A 98 16.53 -0.60 -5.77
CA GLU A 98 15.30 -1.16 -6.34
C GLU A 98 14.24 -1.46 -5.27
N VAL A 99 14.64 -1.64 -4.00
CA VAL A 99 13.76 -1.93 -2.87
C VAL A 99 13.63 -0.69 -2.00
N ARG A 100 13.02 0.34 -2.57
CA ARG A 100 12.70 1.61 -1.90
C ARG A 100 11.20 1.83 -1.90
N THR A 101 10.70 2.49 -0.87
CA THR A 101 9.27 2.73 -0.66
C THR A 101 9.02 4.12 -0.13
N VAL A 102 7.88 4.67 -0.43
CA VAL A 102 7.29 5.82 0.27
C VAL A 102 5.78 5.69 0.18
N VAL A 103 5.07 5.94 1.26
CA VAL A 103 3.61 5.77 1.26
C VAL A 103 2.92 7.11 1.08
N HIS A 104 2.02 7.17 0.10
CA HIS A 104 1.12 8.27 -0.16
C HIS A 104 -0.31 7.88 0.27
N LEU A 105 -0.98 8.75 1.00
CA LEU A 105 -2.40 8.63 1.30
C LEU A 105 -3.20 9.39 0.23
N HIS A 106 -3.64 8.66 -0.78
CA HIS A 106 -4.25 9.24 -1.97
C HIS A 106 -5.63 9.85 -1.68
N GLY A 107 -5.76 11.13 -1.96
CA GLY A 107 -6.96 11.92 -1.71
C GLY A 107 -7.02 12.55 -0.32
N ALA A 108 -5.95 12.46 0.47
CA ALA A 108 -5.90 13.06 1.80
C ALA A 108 -5.56 14.55 1.77
N GLU A 109 -6.14 15.30 2.71
CA GLU A 109 -5.74 16.67 3.05
C GLU A 109 -4.70 16.61 4.15
N VAL A 110 -3.41 16.62 3.76
CA VAL A 110 -2.27 16.47 4.67
C VAL A 110 -1.16 17.46 4.34
N GLU A 111 -0.29 17.72 5.31
CA GLU A 111 0.90 18.54 5.09
C GLU A 111 1.90 17.84 4.16
N PRO A 112 2.68 18.58 3.36
CA PRO A 112 3.61 18.02 2.38
C PRO A 112 4.58 16.99 2.94
N ASP A 113 5.05 17.17 4.18
CA ASP A 113 5.98 16.26 4.85
C ASP A 113 5.35 14.91 5.24
N SER A 114 4.03 14.81 5.20
CA SER A 114 3.24 13.60 5.46
C SER A 114 2.51 13.05 4.23
N ASP A 115 2.69 13.68 3.06
CA ASP A 115 1.97 13.34 1.83
C ASP A 115 2.58 12.15 1.07
N GLY A 116 3.85 11.83 1.34
CA GLY A 116 4.54 10.78 0.60
C GLY A 116 4.96 11.21 -0.80
N HIS A 117 5.68 12.36 -0.89
CA HIS A 117 6.24 12.82 -2.16
C HIS A 117 7.08 11.72 -2.83
N PRO A 118 7.02 11.53 -4.16
CA PRO A 118 7.75 10.46 -4.86
C PRO A 118 9.25 10.39 -4.55
N ASP A 119 9.90 11.53 -4.35
CA ASP A 119 11.32 11.61 -4.00
C ASP A 119 11.59 11.52 -2.48
N ALA A 120 10.55 11.30 -1.65
CA ALA A 120 10.71 11.08 -0.21
C ALA A 120 10.86 9.59 0.15
N TRP A 121 11.22 8.77 -0.83
CA TRP A 121 11.41 7.33 -0.64
C TRP A 121 12.55 7.00 0.33
N TYR A 122 12.50 5.79 0.88
CA TYR A 122 13.51 5.25 1.78
C TYR A 122 13.65 3.74 1.60
N THR A 123 14.85 3.25 1.88
CA THR A 123 15.16 1.82 1.91
C THR A 123 14.88 1.24 3.30
N LYS A 124 15.09 -0.06 3.45
CA LYS A 124 14.99 -0.76 4.74
C LYS A 124 15.76 0.00 5.82
N ASN A 125 15.18 0.10 7.03
CA ASN A 125 15.74 0.81 8.18
C ASN A 125 16.08 2.29 7.93
N PHE A 126 15.61 2.88 6.84
CA PHE A 126 15.95 4.26 6.44
C PHE A 126 17.45 4.48 6.20
N GLU A 127 18.15 3.44 5.73
CA GLU A 127 19.60 3.50 5.48
C GLU A 127 19.95 4.48 4.35
N ILE A 128 19.13 4.50 3.30
CA ILE A 128 19.23 5.46 2.20
C ILE A 128 17.86 6.13 2.06
N CYS A 129 17.86 7.45 1.95
CA CYS A 129 16.65 8.23 1.78
C CYS A 129 16.74 9.11 0.53
N GLY A 130 15.62 9.31 -0.13
CA GLY A 130 15.49 10.21 -1.27
C GLY A 130 15.61 11.69 -0.87
N SER A 131 15.79 12.54 -1.85
CA SER A 131 16.10 13.97 -1.66
C SER A 131 15.02 14.78 -0.95
N ARG A 132 13.78 14.29 -0.95
CA ARG A 132 12.63 14.93 -0.28
C ARG A 132 12.19 14.24 1.01
N TYR A 133 12.96 13.27 1.48
CA TYR A 133 12.65 12.61 2.75
C TYR A 133 12.72 13.61 3.91
N ALA A 134 11.61 13.76 4.64
CA ALA A 134 11.50 14.74 5.72
C ALA A 134 11.43 14.10 7.10
N GLN A 135 10.63 13.04 7.28
CA GLN A 135 10.35 12.48 8.60
C GLN A 135 9.89 11.00 8.53
N LYS A 136 10.09 10.29 9.65
CA LYS A 136 9.65 8.89 9.79
C LYS A 136 8.16 8.74 10.12
N ILE A 137 7.62 9.69 10.88
CA ILE A 137 6.25 9.63 11.42
C ILE A 137 5.41 10.66 10.69
N TYR A 138 4.42 10.20 9.95
CA TYR A 138 3.45 11.03 9.26
C TYR A 138 2.30 11.39 10.20
N THR A 139 1.71 12.55 9.99
CA THR A 139 0.52 13.03 10.71
C THR A 139 -0.63 13.21 9.74
N TYR A 140 -1.73 12.52 9.98
CA TYR A 140 -2.96 12.66 9.20
C TYR A 140 -4.03 13.31 10.09
N PRO A 141 -4.44 14.55 9.80
CA PRO A 141 -5.39 15.29 10.62
C PRO A 141 -6.83 14.81 10.48
N ASN A 142 -7.16 14.11 9.39
CA ASN A 142 -8.50 13.59 9.09
C ASN A 142 -9.60 14.66 9.06
N ASN A 143 -9.30 15.89 8.68
CA ASN A 143 -10.25 17.01 8.72
C ASN A 143 -11.23 17.04 7.55
N GLN A 144 -10.97 16.29 6.50
CA GLN A 144 -11.83 16.21 5.32
C GLN A 144 -13.15 15.45 5.59
N ARG A 145 -14.07 15.47 4.63
CA ARG A 145 -15.34 14.73 4.70
C ARG A 145 -15.09 13.23 4.74
N ALA A 146 -16.11 12.48 5.23
CA ALA A 146 -16.16 11.03 5.11
C ALA A 146 -15.90 10.60 3.66
N ALA A 147 -14.95 9.67 3.50
CA ALA A 147 -14.54 9.18 2.19
C ALA A 147 -13.79 7.85 2.32
N THR A 148 -13.87 7.05 1.28
CA THR A 148 -12.98 5.92 1.07
C THR A 148 -11.77 6.41 0.29
N LEU A 149 -10.64 6.51 1.00
CA LEU A 149 -9.32 6.80 0.46
C LEU A 149 -8.53 5.50 0.34
N TRP A 150 -7.35 5.57 -0.24
CA TRP A 150 -6.42 4.45 -0.27
C TRP A 150 -4.98 4.92 -0.06
N TYR A 151 -4.19 4.09 0.58
CA TYR A 151 -2.76 4.32 0.71
C TYR A 151 -2.00 3.34 -0.19
N HIS A 152 -0.93 3.83 -0.80
CA HIS A 152 -0.14 3.02 -1.70
C HIS A 152 1.30 3.52 -1.77
N ASP A 153 2.18 2.70 -2.31
CA ASP A 153 3.54 3.15 -2.60
C ASP A 153 3.56 4.22 -3.69
N HIS A 154 4.45 5.19 -3.54
CA HIS A 154 4.60 6.32 -4.46
C HIS A 154 6.04 6.59 -4.89
N ALA A 155 6.98 5.65 -4.66
CA ALA A 155 8.39 5.83 -4.99
C ALA A 155 8.59 6.10 -6.48
N VAL A 156 9.25 7.22 -6.79
CA VAL A 156 9.47 7.67 -8.17
C VAL A 156 10.10 6.59 -9.03
N GLY A 157 9.61 6.43 -10.28
CA GLY A 157 10.11 5.47 -11.26
C GLY A 157 9.65 4.03 -11.08
N ILE A 158 9.25 3.61 -9.86
CA ILE A 158 8.84 2.24 -9.55
C ILE A 158 7.46 2.12 -8.89
N THR A 159 6.72 3.21 -8.74
CA THR A 159 5.36 3.21 -8.15
C THR A 159 4.48 2.11 -8.72
N ARG A 160 4.41 1.99 -10.05
CA ARG A 160 3.59 0.98 -10.73
C ARG A 160 3.98 -0.45 -10.35
N LEU A 161 5.28 -0.70 -10.16
CA LEU A 161 5.79 -2.02 -9.78
C LEU A 161 5.47 -2.32 -8.31
N ASN A 162 5.72 -1.37 -7.41
CA ASN A 162 5.44 -1.51 -5.98
C ASN A 162 3.95 -1.75 -5.71
N VAL A 163 3.06 -1.01 -6.39
CA VAL A 163 1.61 -1.19 -6.29
C VAL A 163 1.19 -2.55 -6.89
N TYR A 164 1.74 -2.93 -8.04
CA TYR A 164 1.47 -4.23 -8.65
C TYR A 164 1.97 -5.39 -7.79
N ALA A 165 3.10 -5.23 -7.10
CA ALA A 165 3.62 -6.20 -6.14
C ALA A 165 2.69 -6.40 -4.93
N GLY A 166 1.82 -5.42 -4.60
CA GLY A 166 0.81 -5.53 -3.56
C GLY A 166 0.78 -4.39 -2.54
N LEU A 167 1.58 -3.32 -2.73
CA LEU A 167 1.64 -2.19 -1.79
C LEU A 167 0.48 -1.21 -2.00
N ALA A 168 -0.73 -1.64 -1.62
CA ALA A 168 -1.96 -0.84 -1.59
C ALA A 168 -2.90 -1.31 -0.48
N GLY A 169 -3.67 -0.39 0.09
CA GLY A 169 -4.67 -0.67 1.11
C GLY A 169 -5.67 0.48 1.31
N PHE A 170 -6.73 0.25 2.06
CA PHE A 170 -7.80 1.22 2.27
C PHE A 170 -7.56 2.11 3.48
N TYR A 171 -7.92 3.37 3.32
CA TYR A 171 -8.05 4.34 4.41
C TYR A 171 -9.45 4.94 4.38
N ILE A 172 -10.24 4.72 5.42
CA ILE A 172 -11.65 5.12 5.48
C ILE A 172 -11.82 6.19 6.54
N ILE A 173 -12.33 7.35 6.14
CA ILE A 173 -12.72 8.41 7.05
C ILE A 173 -14.23 8.35 7.21
N ARG A 174 -14.69 8.21 8.47
CA ARG A 174 -16.10 8.25 8.86
C ARG A 174 -16.46 9.61 9.45
N ASP A 175 -17.68 10.05 9.28
CA ASP A 175 -18.18 11.25 9.95
C ASP A 175 -19.63 11.11 10.43
N PHE A 176 -20.06 12.11 11.17
CA PHE A 176 -21.42 12.15 11.71
C PHE A 176 -22.49 12.24 10.61
N LEU A 177 -22.20 12.90 9.48
CA LEU A 177 -23.17 13.04 8.39
C LEU A 177 -23.40 11.69 7.71
N GLU A 178 -22.33 10.93 7.46
CA GLU A 178 -22.43 9.56 6.93
C GLU A 178 -23.29 8.69 7.84
N LYS A 179 -23.05 8.71 9.15
CA LYS A 179 -23.84 7.94 10.13
C LYS A 179 -25.34 8.26 10.09
N ARG A 180 -25.71 9.51 9.78
CA ARG A 180 -27.12 9.91 9.63
C ARG A 180 -27.80 9.40 8.38
N LEU A 181 -27.05 8.97 7.37
CA LEU A 181 -27.60 8.41 6.13
C LEU A 181 -28.16 6.99 6.33
N ASN A 182 -27.86 6.38 7.48
CA ASN A 182 -28.31 5.03 7.83
C ASN A 182 -27.98 4.00 6.72
N LEU A 183 -26.77 4.10 6.18
CA LEU A 183 -26.24 3.15 5.21
C LEU A 183 -25.96 1.80 5.88
N PRO A 184 -25.92 0.70 5.12
CA PRO A 184 -25.46 -0.58 5.65
C PRO A 184 -24.09 -0.44 6.30
N ASP A 185 -23.89 -1.08 7.44
CA ASP A 185 -22.66 -1.03 8.22
C ASP A 185 -22.18 -2.41 8.69
N GLY A 186 -21.07 -2.46 9.40
CA GLY A 186 -20.51 -3.68 9.96
C GLY A 186 -20.22 -4.73 8.89
N PRO A 187 -20.85 -5.93 8.97
CA PRO A 187 -20.58 -7.01 8.01
C PRO A 187 -21.08 -6.73 6.59
N TYR A 188 -21.84 -5.66 6.39
CA TYR A 188 -22.39 -5.23 5.10
C TYR A 188 -21.61 -4.07 4.47
N ASP A 189 -20.58 -3.54 5.14
CA ASP A 189 -19.70 -2.48 4.65
C ASP A 189 -18.31 -3.07 4.37
N ILE A 190 -18.13 -3.62 3.18
CA ILE A 190 -16.91 -4.34 2.77
C ILE A 190 -16.16 -3.53 1.73
N PRO A 191 -14.94 -3.03 2.02
CA PRO A 191 -14.11 -2.39 1.02
C PRO A 191 -13.58 -3.42 0.00
N ILE A 192 -13.82 -3.16 -1.28
CA ILE A 192 -13.43 -4.04 -2.38
C ILE A 192 -12.40 -3.34 -3.27
N LEU A 193 -11.21 -3.93 -3.36
CA LEU A 193 -10.15 -3.52 -4.27
C LEU A 193 -10.17 -4.40 -5.52
N ILE A 194 -10.34 -3.77 -6.69
CA ILE A 194 -10.31 -4.46 -7.99
C ILE A 194 -8.96 -4.18 -8.64
N GLN A 195 -8.18 -5.22 -8.88
CA GLN A 195 -6.89 -5.17 -9.57
C GLN A 195 -6.77 -6.32 -10.57
N ASP A 196 -6.22 -6.04 -11.74
CA ASP A 196 -5.77 -7.07 -12.65
C ASP A 196 -4.37 -7.56 -12.28
N LYS A 197 -4.13 -8.87 -12.44
CA LYS A 197 -2.83 -9.50 -12.26
C LYS A 197 -2.63 -10.62 -13.27
N SER A 198 -1.41 -10.70 -13.78
CA SER A 198 -0.98 -11.81 -14.64
C SER A 198 0.06 -12.65 -13.90
N PHE A 199 0.08 -13.94 -14.20
CA PHE A 199 0.95 -14.91 -13.53
C PHE A 199 1.74 -15.73 -14.54
N ASN A 200 2.98 -16.04 -14.19
CA ASN A 200 3.79 -17.04 -14.87
C ASN A 200 3.30 -18.46 -14.52
N GLU A 201 3.78 -19.47 -15.23
CA GLU A 201 3.42 -20.88 -14.99
C GLU A 201 3.87 -21.39 -13.60
N ASP A 202 4.90 -20.79 -13.04
CA ASP A 202 5.40 -21.10 -11.69
C ASP A 202 4.60 -20.43 -10.55
N GLY A 203 3.61 -19.58 -10.91
CA GLY A 203 2.76 -18.83 -9.97
C GLY A 203 3.34 -17.47 -9.57
N SER A 204 4.52 -17.09 -10.05
CA SER A 204 5.05 -15.73 -9.82
C SER A 204 4.27 -14.68 -10.61
N LEU A 205 4.32 -13.41 -10.15
CA LEU A 205 3.73 -12.30 -10.88
C LEU A 205 4.41 -12.12 -12.23
N PHE A 206 3.61 -12.04 -13.29
CA PHE A 206 4.08 -11.64 -14.61
C PHE A 206 3.86 -10.14 -14.77
N TYR A 207 4.92 -9.43 -15.18
CA TYR A 207 4.86 -8.03 -15.57
C TYR A 207 5.39 -7.88 -17.00
N PRO A 208 4.57 -7.38 -17.95
CA PRO A 208 5.00 -7.27 -19.34
C PRO A 208 6.17 -6.28 -19.47
N GLN A 209 7.23 -6.72 -20.14
CA GLN A 209 8.33 -5.87 -20.56
C GLN A 209 8.22 -5.66 -22.06
N ASN A 210 8.16 -4.43 -22.51
CA ASN A 210 8.38 -4.14 -23.92
C ASN A 210 9.89 -3.98 -24.12
N LEU A 211 10.51 -4.98 -24.71
CA LEU A 211 11.93 -4.94 -25.09
C LEU A 211 12.13 -4.20 -26.42
N ASP A 212 11.04 -3.87 -27.12
CA ASP A 212 11.06 -3.12 -28.38
C ASP A 212 10.55 -1.70 -28.11
N PRO A 213 11.40 -0.66 -28.25
CA PRO A 213 11.00 0.73 -28.02
C PRO A 213 10.16 1.35 -29.15
N HIS A 214 9.62 0.53 -30.08
CA HIS A 214 8.83 0.98 -31.22
C HIS A 214 7.37 0.51 -31.18
#